data_beae70da2d80b438de6b4c1e0bdb2664
#
_entry.id   beae70da2d80b438de6b4c1e0bdb2664
#
_cell.length_a   1.000
_cell.length_b   1.000
_cell.length_c   1.000
_cell.angle_alpha   90.00
_cell.angle_beta   90.00
_cell.angle_gamma   90.00
#
_symmetry.space_group_name_H-M   'P 1'
#
loop_
_entity.id
_entity.type
_entity.pdbx_description
1 polymer ?
#
loop_
_entity_poly.entity_id
_entity_poly.type
_entity_poly.pdbx_seq_one_letter_code
_entity_poly.pdbx_strand_id
1 'polypeptide(L)'
;VLSLTSIMSSTNGRLVPPPKPAALKALVAPRAKVETEDEFVAFGLSMMAKLAGTLPQGTKELEDMYRVCWERGINPLGIRNQFLGIVATGALTPWLKKISCPATVIHGGADPLIRPAGGKASARAIPGAKLEIIPGMGHDFPPSVIDRMGNLIADTAAKAGSTAQPVMA
;
A
#
# COMPACT_ATOMS: atom_id res chain seq x y z
N VAL A 1 13.60 2.88 -14.63
CA VAL A 1 13.17 3.31 -13.28
C VAL A 1 14.38 3.82 -12.53
N LEU A 2 14.33 5.04 -12.00
CA LEU A 2 15.45 5.69 -11.32
C LEU A 2 15.47 5.40 -9.81
N SER A 3 14.32 5.23 -9.20
CA SER A 3 14.15 4.85 -7.80
C SER A 3 12.83 4.09 -7.59
N LEU A 4 12.72 3.37 -6.49
CA LEU A 4 11.51 2.62 -6.12
C LEU A 4 11.14 2.89 -4.67
N THR A 5 9.90 3.30 -4.43
CA THR A 5 9.30 3.25 -3.09
C THR A 5 8.14 2.27 -3.11
N SER A 6 8.25 1.20 -2.34
CA SER A 6 7.21 0.18 -2.18
C SER A 6 6.48 0.41 -0.87
N ILE A 7 5.17 0.67 -0.93
CA ILE A 7 4.37 1.01 0.25
C ILE A 7 3.34 -0.09 0.49
N MET A 8 3.30 -0.64 1.71
CA MET A 8 2.33 -1.64 2.18
C MET A 8 2.09 -2.79 1.18
N SER A 9 3.15 -3.27 0.55
CA SER A 9 3.13 -4.34 -0.45
C SER A 9 3.83 -5.60 0.05
N SER A 10 3.80 -6.66 -0.75
CA SER A 10 4.46 -7.92 -0.44
C SER A 10 5.09 -8.56 -1.68
N THR A 11 5.87 -9.61 -1.45
CA THR A 11 6.41 -10.46 -2.52
C THR A 11 5.37 -11.38 -3.15
N ASN A 12 4.14 -11.42 -2.63
CA ASN A 12 3.13 -12.42 -2.97
C ASN A 12 3.64 -13.88 -2.90
N GLY A 13 4.66 -14.11 -2.08
CA GLY A 13 5.28 -15.42 -1.91
C GLY A 13 4.54 -16.28 -0.89
N ARG A 14 4.66 -17.62 -1.04
CA ARG A 14 3.96 -18.59 -0.17
C ARG A 14 4.29 -18.48 1.32
N LEU A 15 5.43 -17.90 1.67
CA LEU A 15 5.87 -17.70 3.05
C LEU A 15 5.39 -16.38 3.67
N VAL A 16 4.70 -15.53 2.89
CA VAL A 16 4.07 -14.32 3.43
C VAL A 16 2.75 -14.71 4.08
N PRO A 17 2.54 -14.38 5.36
CA PRO A 17 1.31 -14.73 6.04
C PRO A 17 0.09 -14.09 5.35
N PRO A 18 -1.06 -14.79 5.30
CA PRO A 18 -2.28 -14.22 4.74
C PRO A 18 -2.79 -13.04 5.58
N PRO A 19 -3.73 -12.24 5.03
CA PRO A 19 -4.43 -11.21 5.79
C PRO A 19 -5.00 -11.74 7.11
N LYS A 20 -5.15 -10.86 8.11
CA LYS A 20 -5.91 -11.23 9.31
C LYS A 20 -7.36 -11.58 8.92
N PRO A 21 -8.03 -12.52 9.62
CA PRO A 21 -9.37 -12.98 9.23
C PRO A 21 -10.40 -11.87 9.07
N ALA A 22 -10.38 -10.86 9.93
CA ALA A 22 -11.30 -9.71 9.84
C ALA A 22 -11.05 -8.87 8.59
N ALA A 23 -9.79 -8.60 8.23
CA ALA A 23 -9.42 -7.87 7.02
C ALA A 23 -9.77 -8.67 5.76
N LEU A 24 -9.50 -9.97 5.76
CA LEU A 24 -9.88 -10.85 4.65
C LEU A 24 -11.40 -10.90 4.45
N LYS A 25 -12.15 -11.07 5.54
CA LYS A 25 -13.62 -11.04 5.50
C LYS A 25 -14.14 -9.72 4.94
N ALA A 26 -13.56 -8.59 5.33
CA ALA A 26 -13.93 -7.28 4.82
C ALA A 26 -13.65 -7.15 3.30
N LEU A 27 -12.52 -7.69 2.84
CA LEU A 27 -12.12 -7.62 1.43
C LEU A 27 -13.03 -8.44 0.51
N VAL A 28 -13.46 -9.64 0.94
CA VAL A 28 -14.24 -10.58 0.13
C VAL A 28 -15.74 -10.53 0.40
N ALA A 29 -16.19 -9.77 1.38
CA ALA A 29 -17.61 -9.64 1.70
C ALA A 29 -18.40 -9.13 0.48
N PRO A 30 -19.61 -9.65 0.24
CA PRO A 30 -20.50 -9.06 -0.74
C PRO A 30 -20.68 -7.57 -0.46
N ARG A 31 -20.50 -6.75 -1.47
CA ARG A 31 -20.73 -5.32 -1.33
C ARG A 31 -22.22 -5.04 -1.39
N ALA A 32 -22.71 -4.28 -0.43
CA ALA A 32 -24.04 -3.70 -0.54
C ALA A 32 -24.08 -2.84 -1.82
N LYS A 33 -25.23 -2.80 -2.47
CA LYS A 33 -25.48 -1.85 -3.54
C LYS A 33 -25.39 -0.45 -2.91
N VAL A 34 -24.51 0.36 -3.45
CA VAL A 34 -24.30 1.75 -3.04
C VAL A 34 -24.91 2.61 -4.13
N GLU A 35 -25.90 3.41 -3.79
CA GLU A 35 -26.66 4.23 -4.74
C GLU A 35 -26.41 5.73 -4.54
N THR A 36 -25.94 6.13 -3.37
CA THR A 36 -25.68 7.53 -3.03
C THR A 36 -24.23 7.75 -2.60
N GLU A 37 -23.81 8.99 -2.70
CA GLU A 37 -22.49 9.44 -2.24
C GLU A 37 -22.30 9.18 -0.74
N ASP A 38 -23.30 9.50 0.08
CA ASP A 38 -23.21 9.32 1.53
C ASP A 38 -23.12 7.83 1.93
N GLU A 39 -23.83 6.95 1.23
CA GLU A 39 -23.67 5.50 1.40
C GLU A 39 -22.26 5.02 1.02
N PHE A 40 -21.69 5.60 -0.04
CA PHE A 40 -20.33 5.28 -0.46
C PHE A 40 -19.29 5.74 0.56
N VAL A 41 -19.43 6.94 1.08
CA VAL A 41 -18.58 7.48 2.16
C VAL A 41 -18.67 6.60 3.39
N ALA A 42 -19.89 6.32 3.87
CA ALA A 42 -20.12 5.47 5.05
C ALA A 42 -19.52 4.06 4.87
N PHE A 43 -19.69 3.45 3.69
CA PHE A 43 -19.06 2.18 3.35
C PHE A 43 -17.53 2.27 3.40
N GLY A 44 -16.95 3.30 2.78
CA GLY A 44 -15.50 3.54 2.76
C GLY A 44 -14.91 3.68 4.16
N LEU A 45 -15.54 4.49 5.02
CA LEU A 45 -15.13 4.66 6.42
C LEU A 45 -15.20 3.34 7.20
N SER A 46 -16.29 2.57 7.02
CA SER A 46 -16.43 1.24 7.62
C SER A 46 -15.35 0.25 7.18
N MET A 47 -14.96 0.30 5.91
CA MET A 47 -13.87 -0.52 5.38
C MET A 47 -12.52 -0.08 5.94
N MET A 48 -12.25 1.23 5.95
CA MET A 48 -11.01 1.77 6.48
C MET A 48 -10.82 1.43 7.95
N ALA A 49 -11.87 1.51 8.77
CA ALA A 49 -11.82 1.11 10.18
C ALA A 49 -11.35 -0.33 10.42
N LYS A 50 -11.53 -1.24 9.44
CA LYS A 50 -11.08 -2.63 9.51
C LYS A 50 -9.64 -2.83 9.03
N LEU A 51 -9.11 -1.88 8.28
CA LEU A 51 -7.77 -1.92 7.68
C LEU A 51 -6.80 -1.00 8.41
N ALA A 52 -7.31 0.01 9.12
CA ALA A 52 -6.53 0.94 9.90
C ALA A 52 -5.75 0.26 11.03
N GLY A 53 -4.67 0.92 11.43
CA GLY A 53 -3.88 0.55 12.59
C GLY A 53 -4.41 1.17 13.88
N THR A 54 -3.50 1.55 14.76
CA THR A 54 -3.81 2.16 16.06
C THR A 54 -3.59 3.67 16.09
N LEU A 55 -3.08 4.24 14.98
CA LEU A 55 -2.89 5.68 14.86
C LEU A 55 -4.23 6.36 14.59
N PRO A 56 -4.44 7.59 15.13
CA PRO A 56 -5.64 8.36 14.88
C PRO A 56 -5.86 8.61 13.39
N GLN A 57 -7.09 8.39 12.93
CA GLN A 57 -7.50 8.67 11.56
C GLN A 57 -8.02 10.11 11.45
N GLY A 58 -7.70 10.77 10.35
CA GLY A 58 -8.35 12.02 9.97
C GLY A 58 -9.72 11.71 9.37
N THR A 59 -10.80 11.70 10.18
CA THR A 59 -12.14 11.33 9.71
C THR A 59 -12.60 12.23 8.56
N LYS A 60 -12.40 13.55 8.71
CA LYS A 60 -12.79 14.50 7.67
C LYS A 60 -11.99 14.31 6.38
N GLU A 61 -10.71 14.12 6.47
CA GLU A 61 -9.83 13.88 5.32
C GLU A 61 -10.22 12.59 4.58
N LEU A 62 -10.63 11.56 5.31
CA LEU A 62 -11.13 10.31 4.72
C LEU A 62 -12.49 10.52 4.04
N GLU A 63 -13.40 11.24 4.66
CA GLU A 63 -14.68 11.60 4.04
C GLU A 63 -14.47 12.37 2.74
N ASP A 64 -13.66 13.43 2.77
CA ASP A 64 -13.35 14.24 1.60
C ASP A 64 -12.71 13.40 0.48
N MET A 65 -11.80 12.48 0.82
CA MET A 65 -11.20 11.54 -0.13
C MET A 65 -12.26 10.62 -0.77
N TYR A 66 -13.18 10.06 0.01
CA TYR A 66 -14.23 9.20 -0.53
C TYR A 66 -15.22 9.96 -1.40
N ARG A 67 -15.53 11.23 -1.10
CA ARG A 67 -16.35 12.09 -1.97
C ARG A 67 -15.68 12.31 -3.33
N VAL A 68 -14.40 12.64 -3.33
CA VAL A 68 -13.61 12.74 -4.59
C VAL A 68 -13.58 11.41 -5.35
N CYS A 69 -13.50 10.27 -4.64
CA CYS A 69 -13.56 8.96 -5.28
C CYS A 69 -14.95 8.70 -5.92
N TRP A 70 -16.02 9.12 -5.26
CA TRP A 70 -17.38 9.03 -5.81
C TRP A 70 -17.53 9.84 -7.10
N GLU A 71 -17.11 11.11 -7.10
CA GLU A 71 -17.12 11.98 -8.28
C GLU A 71 -16.36 11.41 -9.49
N ARG A 72 -15.25 10.70 -9.22
CA ARG A 72 -14.45 10.02 -10.26
C ARG A 72 -15.12 8.78 -10.83
N GLY A 73 -16.17 8.32 -10.22
CA GLY A 73 -16.91 7.13 -10.60
C GLY A 73 -16.39 5.83 -9.98
N ILE A 74 -17.31 4.92 -9.76
CA ILE A 74 -17.03 3.60 -9.18
C ILE A 74 -17.00 2.56 -10.31
N ASN A 75 -15.94 1.75 -10.35
CA ASN A 75 -15.83 0.64 -11.27
C ASN A 75 -15.71 -0.71 -10.52
N PRO A 76 -16.83 -1.36 -10.19
CA PRO A 76 -16.81 -2.64 -9.47
C PRO A 76 -16.09 -3.75 -10.23
N LEU A 77 -16.18 -3.77 -11.56
CA LEU A 77 -15.47 -4.75 -12.41
C LEU A 77 -13.96 -4.51 -12.35
N GLY A 78 -13.53 -3.25 -12.37
CA GLY A 78 -12.11 -2.88 -12.22
C GLY A 78 -11.52 -3.38 -10.92
N ILE A 79 -12.23 -3.21 -9.80
CA ILE A 79 -11.80 -3.69 -8.48
C ILE A 79 -11.66 -5.22 -8.47
N ARG A 80 -12.65 -5.94 -9.03
CA ARG A 80 -12.58 -7.40 -9.15
C ARG A 80 -11.39 -7.84 -10.01
N ASN A 81 -11.20 -7.20 -11.16
CA ASN A 81 -10.14 -7.55 -12.08
C ASN A 81 -8.75 -7.27 -11.48
N GLN A 82 -8.60 -6.18 -10.72
CA GLN A 82 -7.38 -5.89 -9.96
C GLN A 82 -7.08 -6.98 -8.93
N PHE A 83 -8.08 -7.43 -8.16
CA PHE A 83 -7.92 -8.53 -7.22
C PHE A 83 -7.49 -9.82 -7.90
N LEU A 84 -8.14 -10.18 -9.00
CA LEU A 84 -7.78 -11.36 -9.81
C LEU A 84 -6.36 -11.23 -10.37
N GLY A 85 -5.96 -10.04 -10.82
CA GLY A 85 -4.60 -9.74 -11.26
C GLY A 85 -3.57 -9.99 -10.17
N ILE A 86 -3.83 -9.55 -8.92
CA ILE A 86 -2.95 -9.80 -7.77
C ILE A 86 -2.79 -11.29 -7.53
N VAL A 87 -3.88 -12.06 -7.55
CA VAL A 87 -3.84 -13.52 -7.35
C VAL A 87 -3.08 -14.22 -8.49
N ALA A 88 -3.32 -13.81 -9.74
CA ALA A 88 -2.70 -14.40 -10.91
C ALA A 88 -1.20 -14.08 -11.06
N THR A 89 -0.74 -12.96 -10.51
CA THR A 89 0.67 -12.51 -10.64
C THR A 89 1.68 -13.49 -10.04
N GLY A 90 1.28 -14.24 -9.00
CA GLY A 90 2.17 -15.17 -8.30
C GLY A 90 3.33 -14.47 -7.56
N ALA A 91 4.41 -15.22 -7.28
CA ALA A 91 5.52 -14.72 -6.48
C ALA A 91 6.37 -13.70 -7.24
N LEU A 92 6.55 -12.51 -6.67
CA LEU A 92 7.34 -11.40 -7.24
C LEU A 92 8.84 -11.48 -6.91
N THR A 93 9.25 -12.36 -6.00
CA THR A 93 10.65 -12.45 -5.53
C THR A 93 11.69 -12.51 -6.65
N PRO A 94 11.52 -13.28 -7.76
CA PRO A 94 12.50 -13.31 -8.84
C PRO A 94 12.71 -11.97 -9.54
N TRP A 95 11.64 -11.15 -9.60
CA TRP A 95 11.68 -9.82 -10.21
C TRP A 95 12.29 -8.78 -9.26
N LEU A 96 11.94 -8.85 -7.97
CA LEU A 96 12.46 -7.95 -6.94
C LEU A 96 13.98 -8.06 -6.79
N LYS A 97 14.55 -9.26 -6.96
CA LYS A 97 16.00 -9.50 -6.95
C LYS A 97 16.76 -8.81 -8.09
N LYS A 98 16.07 -8.40 -9.16
CA LYS A 98 16.68 -7.72 -10.32
C LYS A 98 16.66 -6.20 -10.19
N ILE A 99 16.07 -5.65 -9.14
CA ILE A 99 16.02 -4.21 -8.90
C ILE A 99 17.42 -3.74 -8.50
N SER A 100 17.97 -2.78 -9.24
CA SER A 100 19.28 -2.20 -9.02
C SER A 100 19.26 -0.71 -8.67
N CYS A 101 18.07 -0.07 -8.76
CA CYS A 101 17.92 1.33 -8.36
C CYS A 101 17.76 1.48 -6.84
N PRO A 102 18.02 2.68 -6.28
CA PRO A 102 17.71 2.96 -4.88
C PRO A 102 16.28 2.60 -4.54
N ALA A 103 16.08 1.85 -3.47
CA ALA A 103 14.76 1.37 -3.08
C ALA A 103 14.49 1.56 -1.58
N THR A 104 13.26 1.96 -1.25
CA THR A 104 12.75 2.00 0.12
C THR A 104 11.43 1.23 0.20
N VAL A 105 11.30 0.38 1.20
CA VAL A 105 10.06 -0.32 1.52
C VAL A 105 9.48 0.30 2.79
N ILE A 106 8.28 0.88 2.70
CA ILE A 106 7.55 1.48 3.80
C ILE A 106 6.37 0.57 4.15
N HIS A 107 6.18 0.25 5.43
CA HIS A 107 5.11 -0.67 5.82
C HIS A 107 4.52 -0.32 7.19
N GLY A 108 3.20 -0.49 7.33
CA GLY A 108 2.52 -0.33 8.60
C GLY A 108 2.82 -1.48 9.57
N GLY A 109 3.27 -1.14 10.78
CA GLY A 109 3.58 -2.14 11.82
C GLY A 109 2.34 -2.88 12.34
N ALA A 110 1.16 -2.28 12.21
CA ALA A 110 -0.13 -2.84 12.61
C ALA A 110 -1.00 -3.30 11.42
N ASP A 111 -0.47 -3.30 10.18
CA ASP A 111 -1.20 -3.63 8.95
C ASP A 111 -1.88 -5.02 9.04
N PRO A 112 -3.23 -5.09 9.01
CA PRO A 112 -3.95 -6.34 9.09
C PRO A 112 -4.17 -7.00 7.73
N LEU A 113 -4.04 -6.24 6.63
CA LEU A 113 -4.30 -6.72 5.27
C LEU A 113 -3.02 -7.31 4.65
N ILE A 114 -1.99 -6.51 4.53
CA ILE A 114 -0.66 -7.00 4.14
C ILE A 114 0.20 -6.98 5.39
N ARG A 115 0.32 -8.13 6.05
CA ARG A 115 1.03 -8.20 7.33
C ARG A 115 2.48 -7.72 7.19
N PRO A 116 3.08 -7.13 8.24
CA PRO A 116 4.44 -6.56 8.19
C PRO A 116 5.52 -7.52 7.67
N ALA A 117 5.29 -8.82 7.78
CA ALA A 117 6.13 -9.85 7.18
C ALA A 117 6.23 -9.71 5.64
N GLY A 118 5.19 -9.19 4.97
CA GLY A 118 5.19 -8.90 3.54
C GLY A 118 6.21 -7.83 3.16
N GLY A 119 6.19 -6.68 3.84
CA GLY A 119 7.18 -5.62 3.65
C GLY A 119 8.60 -6.08 3.96
N LYS A 120 8.79 -6.82 5.06
CA LYS A 120 10.08 -7.42 5.41
C LYS A 120 10.58 -8.38 4.32
N ALA A 121 9.68 -9.16 3.71
CA ALA A 121 10.03 -10.06 2.61
C ALA A 121 10.43 -9.28 1.35
N SER A 122 9.71 -8.19 1.02
CA SER A 122 10.04 -7.31 -0.11
C SER A 122 11.41 -6.66 0.09
N ALA A 123 11.67 -6.08 1.26
CA ALA A 123 12.95 -5.45 1.57
C ALA A 123 14.12 -6.44 1.50
N ARG A 124 13.94 -7.68 1.97
CA ARG A 124 14.98 -8.73 1.85
C ARG A 124 15.21 -9.18 0.41
N ALA A 125 14.18 -9.10 -0.43
CA ALA A 125 14.29 -9.53 -1.83
C ALA A 125 14.94 -8.48 -2.73
N ILE A 126 14.82 -7.20 -2.40
CA ILE A 126 15.40 -6.09 -3.18
C ILE A 126 16.80 -5.79 -2.66
N PRO A 127 17.85 -5.94 -3.47
CA PRO A 127 19.23 -5.64 -3.06
C PRO A 127 19.37 -4.19 -2.58
N GLY A 128 19.93 -4.00 -1.38
CA GLY A 128 20.19 -2.67 -0.83
C GLY A 128 18.95 -1.86 -0.41
N ALA A 129 17.74 -2.44 -0.44
CA ALA A 129 16.55 -1.70 -0.04
C ALA A 129 16.56 -1.31 1.44
N LYS A 130 16.19 -0.05 1.73
CA LYS A 130 15.87 0.41 3.09
C LYS A 130 14.48 -0.11 3.48
N LEU A 131 14.34 -0.61 4.70
CA LEU A 131 13.05 -0.97 5.29
C LEU A 131 12.66 0.04 6.37
N GLU A 132 11.45 0.55 6.26
CA GLU A 132 10.84 1.45 7.25
C GLU A 132 9.51 0.86 7.72
N ILE A 133 9.47 0.37 8.96
CA ILE A 133 8.23 -0.07 9.60
C ILE A 133 7.72 1.07 10.48
N ILE A 134 6.52 1.56 10.20
CA ILE A 134 5.89 2.63 10.96
C ILE A 134 5.01 2.02 12.05
N PRO A 135 5.38 2.14 13.35
CA PRO A 135 4.60 1.59 14.43
C PRO A 135 3.18 2.17 14.45
N GLY A 136 2.18 1.33 14.70
CA GLY A 136 0.80 1.75 14.79
C GLY A 136 0.07 2.03 13.46
N MET A 137 0.78 2.25 12.36
CA MET A 137 0.18 2.39 11.04
C MET A 137 -0.39 1.04 10.58
N GLY A 138 -1.61 1.06 10.04
CA GLY A 138 -2.28 -0.10 9.41
C GLY A 138 -2.04 -0.18 7.92
N HIS A 139 -3.08 -0.60 7.18
CA HIS A 139 -3.13 -0.51 5.72
C HIS A 139 -3.81 0.80 5.31
N ASP A 140 -3.27 1.90 5.78
CA ASP A 140 -3.87 3.23 5.74
C ASP A 140 -2.80 4.33 5.74
N PHE A 141 -3.23 5.58 5.57
CA PHE A 141 -2.36 6.77 5.55
C PHE A 141 -2.86 7.78 6.61
N PRO A 142 -2.67 7.51 7.92
CA PRO A 142 -3.09 8.47 8.94
C PRO A 142 -2.32 9.79 8.81
N PRO A 143 -2.94 10.95 9.09
CA PRO A 143 -2.34 12.27 8.89
C PRO A 143 -0.95 12.40 9.53
N SER A 144 -0.76 11.80 10.69
CA SER A 144 0.51 11.87 11.45
C SER A 144 1.72 11.23 10.76
N VAL A 145 1.52 10.45 9.69
CA VAL A 145 2.64 9.79 8.98
C VAL A 145 2.91 10.37 7.59
N ILE A 146 2.05 11.26 7.09
CA ILE A 146 2.12 11.76 5.70
C ILE A 146 3.46 12.44 5.42
N ASP A 147 3.87 13.39 6.27
CA ASP A 147 5.14 14.11 6.09
C ASP A 147 6.34 13.17 6.16
N ARG A 148 6.33 12.21 7.09
CA ARG A 148 7.38 11.19 7.20
C ARG A 148 7.47 10.35 5.94
N MET A 149 6.34 9.93 5.41
CA MET A 149 6.30 9.14 4.17
C MET A 149 6.76 9.95 2.97
N GLY A 150 6.33 11.21 2.87
CA GLY A 150 6.77 12.15 1.84
C GLY A 150 8.29 12.33 1.85
N ASN A 151 8.88 12.53 3.01
CA ASN A 151 10.33 12.65 3.17
C ASN A 151 11.07 11.35 2.77
N LEU A 152 10.57 10.19 3.16
CA LEU A 152 11.15 8.89 2.77
C LEU A 152 11.13 8.67 1.25
N ILE A 153 10.05 9.09 0.58
CA ILE A 153 9.93 9.04 -0.88
C ILE A 153 10.93 9.98 -1.52
N ALA A 154 11.00 11.24 -1.05
CA ALA A 154 11.92 12.25 -1.55
C ALA A 154 13.39 11.84 -1.38
N ASP A 155 13.77 11.32 -0.20
CA ASP A 155 15.11 10.80 0.09
C ASP A 155 15.48 9.63 -0.85
N THR A 156 14.52 8.78 -1.18
CA THR A 156 14.75 7.65 -2.09
C THR A 156 14.95 8.15 -3.51
N ALA A 157 14.18 9.13 -3.94
CA ALA A 157 14.30 9.75 -5.25
C ALA A 157 15.62 10.53 -5.40
N ALA A 158 16.04 11.27 -4.37
CA ALA A 158 17.29 12.04 -4.38
C ALA A 158 18.54 11.16 -4.60
N LYS A 159 18.53 9.93 -4.07
CA LYS A 159 19.63 8.96 -4.27
C LYS A 159 19.80 8.55 -5.73
N ALA A 160 18.74 8.61 -6.54
CA ALA A 160 18.81 8.31 -7.97
C ALA A 160 19.69 9.32 -8.73
N GLY A 161 19.64 10.60 -8.35
CA GLY A 161 20.47 11.64 -8.97
C GLY A 161 21.97 11.50 -8.69
N SER A 162 22.32 10.91 -7.55
CA SER A 162 23.73 10.70 -7.18
C SER A 162 24.39 9.48 -7.84
N THR A 163 23.58 8.57 -8.40
CA THR A 163 24.06 7.34 -9.09
C THR A 163 23.99 7.43 -10.61
N ALA A 164 23.39 8.49 -11.17
CA ALA A 164 23.36 8.71 -12.61
C ALA A 164 24.78 9.12 -13.09
N GLN A 165 25.49 8.20 -13.73
CA GLN A 165 26.65 8.57 -14.54
C GLN A 165 26.18 9.56 -15.62
N PRO A 166 26.95 10.63 -15.91
CA PRO A 166 26.63 11.49 -17.02
C PRO A 166 26.59 10.66 -18.30
N VAL A 167 25.47 10.70 -19.02
CA VAL A 167 25.39 10.16 -20.36
C VAL A 167 26.41 10.96 -21.18
N MET A 168 27.52 10.34 -21.54
CA MET A 168 28.48 10.91 -22.46
C MET A 168 27.76 11.11 -23.79
N ALA A 169 27.68 12.36 -24.22
CA ALA A 169 27.13 12.77 -25.51
C ALA A 169 28.01 12.25 -26.67
#